data_34d7d9f5e7f05d26e3dd71ee31db0ac9
#
_entry.id   34d7d9f5e7f05d26e3dd71ee31db0ac9
#
_cell.length_a   1.000
_cell.length_b   1.000
_cell.length_c   1.000
_cell.angle_alpha   90.00
_cell.angle_beta   90.00
_cell.angle_gamma   90.00
#
_symmetry.space_group_name_H-M   'P 1'
#
loop_
_entity.id
_entity.type
_entity.pdbx_description
1 polymer ?
#
loop_
_entity_poly.entity_id
_entity_poly.type
_entity_poly.pdbx_seq_one_letter_code
_entity_poly.pdbx_strand_id
1 'polypeptide(L)'
;MARKSCLVFAALGAVIALASPAAAATYDVGAATRDITPTGVVNLGGFGLGTGTLVPDAIVGRGGQGEAVDERIAARAIVFGQKKSAIAIASIETQGMFAAYEDGPYGLHDMAQEVERRTKGKLPADHVLIASDHTHSGPDTIGAWGGVSDEYLGYIHDQTVAAIVAAWDSRRKANVRAGHSDASDLIYNQSCSEALNQDKEPVYPGPEVCATPGKDGMVRVVQATDAKSGSVIATLMAYAAHATAGGGNGLHGDWPQFMSDKMSAELGGVGIAMVGALGGTQPCRPACAFTKPENPGYADGLPRKQAIVSNYFAHVASALAAATPVSGPVEAAQGFIREPITGPAVVALFAVGSYDGARLLRSRQNPWVVGTTVRTVTSALRVGGVLFSGTPGEGFPSIGNGVRDAVEGEQEVFQLGLANDQLGYLIAPVHYVPIIAAEAPVNDNIIFNVSPTIGDHVMCSNIRLALATGFDGSSPAACAGYDAADSAGDPVAQVPAGGVPDPVVE
;
A
#
# COMPACT_ATOMS: atom_id res chain seq x y z
N MET A 1 -79.60 33.72 -23.71
CA MET A 1 -79.48 32.90 -22.50
C MET A 1 -78.09 32.23 -22.54
N ALA A 2 -77.11 32.79 -21.82
CA ALA A 2 -75.75 32.29 -21.82
C ALA A 2 -75.50 31.48 -20.54
N ARG A 3 -75.15 30.22 -20.66
CA ARG A 3 -74.78 29.38 -19.52
C ARG A 3 -73.21 29.53 -19.31
N LYS A 4 -72.86 30.04 -18.14
CA LYS A 4 -71.47 30.06 -17.66
C LYS A 4 -71.18 28.74 -17.00
N SER A 5 -70.15 28.00 -17.54
CA SER A 5 -69.57 26.80 -16.93
C SER A 5 -68.37 27.23 -16.06
N CYS A 6 -68.46 26.97 -14.75
CA CYS A 6 -67.34 27.09 -13.82
C CYS A 6 -66.54 25.82 -13.88
N LEU A 7 -65.26 25.94 -14.29
CA LEU A 7 -64.23 24.90 -14.14
C LEU A 7 -63.58 25.06 -12.75
N VAL A 8 -63.74 24.03 -11.92
CA VAL A 8 -63.02 23.91 -10.64
C VAL A 8 -61.69 23.20 -10.91
N PHE A 9 -60.57 23.90 -10.77
CA PHE A 9 -59.23 23.30 -10.75
C PHE A 9 -58.94 22.76 -9.34
N ALA A 10 -58.90 21.44 -9.23
CA ALA A 10 -58.37 20.76 -8.05
C ALA A 10 -56.86 20.72 -8.16
N ALA A 11 -56.16 21.51 -7.36
CA ALA A 11 -54.67 21.42 -7.23
C ALA A 11 -54.30 20.23 -6.33
N LEU A 12 -53.76 19.17 -6.92
CA LEU A 12 -53.13 18.07 -6.19
C LEU A 12 -51.77 18.54 -5.73
N GLY A 13 -51.62 18.90 -4.48
CA GLY A 13 -50.34 19.19 -3.85
C GLY A 13 -49.57 17.87 -3.58
N ALA A 14 -48.59 17.56 -4.41
CA ALA A 14 -47.66 16.49 -4.14
C ALA A 14 -46.74 16.94 -2.99
N VAL A 15 -46.92 16.40 -1.79
CA VAL A 15 -46.00 16.52 -0.68
C VAL A 15 -44.76 15.64 -1.02
N ILE A 16 -43.75 16.25 -1.56
CA ILE A 16 -42.41 15.61 -1.66
C ILE A 16 -41.87 15.59 -0.23
N ALA A 17 -41.96 14.44 0.42
CA ALA A 17 -41.23 14.18 1.65
C ALA A 17 -39.73 14.18 1.30
N LEU A 18 -39.07 15.29 1.56
CA LEU A 18 -37.61 15.36 1.57
C LEU A 18 -37.16 14.43 2.70
N ALA A 19 -36.68 13.23 2.33
CA ALA A 19 -35.97 12.37 3.26
C ALA A 19 -34.79 13.20 3.79
N SER A 20 -34.81 13.51 5.07
CA SER A 20 -33.65 14.12 5.73
C SER A 20 -32.46 13.19 5.48
N PRO A 21 -31.32 13.68 4.96
CA PRO A 21 -30.15 12.85 4.84
C PRO A 21 -29.83 12.30 6.24
N ALA A 22 -29.68 10.96 6.34
CA ALA A 22 -29.25 10.35 7.56
C ALA A 22 -27.98 11.08 8.03
N ALA A 23 -27.99 11.56 9.27
CA ALA A 23 -26.86 12.30 9.81
C ALA A 23 -25.62 11.42 9.64
N ALA A 24 -24.65 11.90 8.84
CA ALA A 24 -23.42 11.16 8.61
C ALA A 24 -22.77 10.84 9.95
N ALA A 25 -22.31 9.60 10.13
CA ALA A 25 -21.65 9.21 11.36
C ALA A 25 -20.40 10.08 11.53
N THR A 26 -20.30 10.76 12.68
CA THR A 26 -19.11 11.54 12.99
C THR A 26 -18.05 10.62 13.57
N TYR A 27 -16.85 10.69 12.98
CA TYR A 27 -15.66 10.03 13.48
C TYR A 27 -14.80 11.00 14.27
N ASP A 28 -13.84 10.48 15.03
CA ASP A 28 -12.77 11.27 15.62
C ASP A 28 -11.53 11.08 14.73
N VAL A 29 -11.15 12.09 13.95
CA VAL A 29 -10.04 11.96 12.98
C VAL A 29 -8.95 12.97 13.28
N GLY A 30 -7.71 12.50 13.24
CA GLY A 30 -6.52 13.33 13.28
C GLY A 30 -5.47 12.83 12.29
N ALA A 31 -4.59 13.73 11.89
CA ALA A 31 -3.51 13.41 10.96
C ALA A 31 -2.27 14.22 11.29
N ALA A 32 -1.10 13.68 10.95
CA ALA A 32 0.18 14.33 11.14
C ALA A 32 1.23 13.85 10.15
N THR A 33 2.27 14.66 9.99
CA THR A 33 3.45 14.35 9.18
C THR A 33 4.70 14.53 10.02
N ARG A 34 5.73 13.70 9.77
CA ARG A 34 7.07 13.83 10.32
C ARG A 34 8.10 13.63 9.21
N ASP A 35 9.13 14.44 9.27
CA ASP A 35 10.28 14.35 8.37
C ASP A 35 11.11 13.10 8.72
N ILE A 36 11.44 12.31 7.71
CA ILE A 36 12.34 11.16 7.82
C ILE A 36 13.56 11.30 6.90
N THR A 37 13.79 12.48 6.35
CA THR A 37 14.92 12.74 5.46
C THR A 37 16.23 12.45 6.18
N PRO A 38 17.13 11.62 5.61
CA PRO A 38 18.41 11.33 6.21
C PRO A 38 19.28 12.59 6.27
N THR A 39 20.06 12.72 7.33
CA THR A 39 21.05 13.78 7.49
C THR A 39 22.43 13.41 6.95
N GLY A 40 22.62 12.15 6.57
CA GLY A 40 23.84 11.57 6.03
C GLY A 40 23.61 10.82 4.73
N VAL A 41 24.68 10.17 4.27
CA VAL A 41 24.64 9.33 3.07
C VAL A 41 23.81 8.07 3.32
N VAL A 42 22.89 7.77 2.40
CA VAL A 42 22.12 6.52 2.40
C VAL A 42 22.17 5.89 1.01
N ASN A 43 22.11 4.57 0.96
CA ASN A 43 21.90 3.86 -0.30
C ASN A 43 20.45 3.99 -0.71
N LEU A 44 20.21 4.19 -2.01
CA LEU A 44 18.89 4.24 -2.59
C LEU A 44 18.51 2.87 -3.17
N GLY A 45 17.30 2.41 -2.88
CA GLY A 45 16.80 1.11 -3.30
C GLY A 45 15.90 1.14 -4.53
N GLY A 46 15.62 -0.04 -5.10
CA GLY A 46 14.56 -0.28 -6.07
C GLY A 46 15.00 -0.48 -7.52
N PHE A 47 16.07 0.16 -7.98
CA PHE A 47 16.53 0.01 -9.36
C PHE A 47 17.86 -0.77 -9.46
N GLY A 48 18.04 -1.54 -10.52
CA GLY A 48 19.35 -1.94 -10.98
C GLY A 48 19.81 -3.36 -10.66
N LEU A 49 19.02 -4.22 -10.03
CA LEU A 49 19.36 -5.64 -9.89
C LEU A 49 19.30 -6.40 -11.23
N GLY A 50 18.67 -5.86 -12.25
CA GLY A 50 18.50 -6.49 -13.57
C GLY A 50 19.66 -6.31 -14.55
N THR A 51 20.71 -5.57 -14.23
CA THR A 51 21.79 -5.24 -15.21
C THR A 51 23.04 -6.08 -15.05
N GLY A 52 23.01 -7.21 -14.35
CA GLY A 52 24.14 -8.14 -14.26
C GLY A 52 25.31 -7.66 -13.42
N THR A 53 25.19 -6.58 -12.71
CA THR A 53 26.19 -6.05 -11.82
C THR A 53 25.87 -6.45 -10.39
N LEU A 54 26.22 -7.66 -10.04
CA LEU A 54 26.32 -8.13 -8.64
C LEU A 54 27.56 -7.55 -7.93
N VAL A 55 28.03 -6.40 -8.38
CA VAL A 55 29.20 -5.74 -7.80
C VAL A 55 28.72 -4.66 -6.86
N PRO A 56 29.07 -4.69 -5.57
CA PRO A 56 28.62 -3.72 -4.58
C PRO A 56 28.75 -2.26 -5.01
N ASP A 57 29.83 -1.90 -5.68
CA ASP A 57 30.11 -0.53 -6.13
C ASP A 57 29.19 -0.05 -7.27
N ALA A 58 28.60 -0.97 -8.03
CA ALA A 58 27.65 -0.60 -9.10
C ALA A 58 26.22 -0.47 -8.58
N ILE A 59 25.91 -1.07 -7.44
CA ILE A 59 24.62 -0.93 -6.75
C ILE A 59 24.55 0.42 -6.04
N VAL A 60 25.64 0.84 -5.46
CA VAL A 60 25.80 2.17 -4.84
C VAL A 60 25.67 3.31 -5.88
N GLY A 61 25.80 2.98 -7.15
CA GLY A 61 25.92 3.95 -8.23
C GLY A 61 24.66 4.66 -8.70
N ARG A 62 23.48 4.36 -8.14
CA ARG A 62 22.30 5.11 -8.55
C ARG A 62 22.03 6.28 -7.62
N GLY A 63 22.75 7.34 -7.82
CA GLY A 63 22.69 8.50 -6.94
C GLY A 63 23.35 8.20 -5.61
N GLY A 64 24.06 7.15 -5.59
CA GLY A 64 24.74 6.63 -4.42
C GLY A 64 25.26 7.69 -3.54
N GLN A 65 25.84 7.99 -3.00
CA GLN A 65 26.66 8.90 -2.20
C GLN A 65 26.08 10.32 -2.11
N GLY A 66 24.97 10.46 -1.41
CA GLY A 66 24.65 11.71 -0.74
C GLY A 66 24.55 12.93 -1.65
N GLU A 67 24.49 12.73 -2.95
CA GLU A 67 24.29 13.80 -3.87
C GLU A 67 22.83 14.18 -3.82
N ALA A 68 22.59 15.30 -3.20
CA ALA A 68 21.36 16.04 -3.21
C ALA A 68 20.12 15.23 -2.75
N VAL A 69 19.62 15.56 -1.61
CA VAL A 69 18.21 15.42 -1.28
C VAL A 69 17.48 16.30 -2.29
N ASP A 70 16.89 15.71 -3.32
CA ASP A 70 16.09 16.44 -4.28
C ASP A 70 14.83 16.96 -3.59
N GLU A 71 14.22 16.12 -2.75
CA GLU A 71 13.08 16.49 -1.93
C GLU A 71 13.12 15.78 -0.56
N ARG A 72 12.55 16.45 0.44
CA ARG A 72 12.46 15.88 1.78
C ARG A 72 11.39 14.81 1.80
N ILE A 73 11.72 13.68 2.40
CA ILE A 73 10.82 12.54 2.56
C ILE A 73 10.19 12.50 3.96
N ALA A 74 9.02 11.89 4.07
CA ALA A 74 8.21 11.94 5.28
C ALA A 74 7.56 10.61 5.65
N ALA A 75 7.20 10.48 6.93
CA ALA A 75 6.17 9.58 7.43
C ALA A 75 4.88 10.37 7.64
N ARG A 76 3.76 9.88 7.11
CA ARG A 76 2.45 10.53 7.16
C ARG A 76 1.42 9.58 7.76
N ALA A 77 0.59 10.07 8.67
CA ALA A 77 -0.36 9.23 9.38
C ALA A 77 -1.74 9.87 9.48
N ILE A 78 -2.76 9.02 9.45
CA ILE A 78 -4.16 9.35 9.76
C ILE A 78 -4.69 8.33 10.77
N VAL A 79 -5.46 8.82 11.72
CA VAL A 79 -6.16 8.00 12.72
C VAL A 79 -7.65 8.25 12.61
N PHE A 80 -8.42 7.16 12.51
CA PHE A 80 -9.87 7.19 12.59
C PHE A 80 -10.31 6.54 13.89
N GLY A 81 -11.15 7.22 14.64
CA GLY A 81 -11.74 6.72 15.88
C GLY A 81 -13.25 6.84 15.88
N GLN A 82 -13.91 5.89 16.52
CA GLN A 82 -15.33 5.94 16.80
C GLN A 82 -15.63 5.18 18.09
N LYS A 83 -16.32 5.83 19.04
CA LYS A 83 -16.61 5.26 20.37
C LYS A 83 -15.31 4.85 21.09
N LYS A 84 -15.09 3.54 21.26
CA LYS A 84 -13.90 2.97 21.92
C LYS A 84 -12.91 2.35 20.95
N SER A 85 -13.26 2.23 19.67
CA SER A 85 -12.40 1.67 18.64
C SER A 85 -11.69 2.78 17.85
N ALA A 86 -10.47 2.51 17.46
CA ALA A 86 -9.71 3.37 16.56
C ALA A 86 -8.74 2.54 15.74
N ILE A 87 -8.41 3.05 14.55
CA ILE A 87 -7.38 2.51 13.67
C ILE A 87 -6.42 3.62 13.25
N ALA A 88 -5.19 3.23 12.92
CA ALA A 88 -4.21 4.11 12.29
C ALA A 88 -3.75 3.55 10.95
N ILE A 89 -3.55 4.44 9.99
CA ILE A 89 -2.90 4.14 8.71
C ILE A 89 -1.77 5.12 8.52
N ALA A 90 -0.57 4.61 8.22
CA ALA A 90 0.60 5.44 7.97
C ALA A 90 1.33 5.02 6.70
N SER A 91 1.85 6.01 5.96
CA SER A 91 2.75 5.84 4.82
C SER A 91 4.15 6.30 5.22
N ILE A 92 5.16 5.53 4.81
CA ILE A 92 6.58 5.86 4.97
C ILE A 92 7.20 5.94 3.57
N GLU A 93 7.83 7.06 3.26
CA GLU A 93 8.47 7.30 1.96
C GLU A 93 9.85 6.60 1.91
N THR A 94 9.82 5.27 1.81
CA THR A 94 10.99 4.38 1.71
C THR A 94 10.76 3.30 0.64
N GLN A 95 11.84 2.61 0.23
CA GLN A 95 11.73 1.53 -0.74
C GLN A 95 10.91 0.35 -0.21
N GLY A 96 11.00 0.01 1.06
CA GLY A 96 10.27 -1.06 1.74
C GLY A 96 10.80 -1.24 3.15
N MET A 97 9.98 -1.73 4.06
CA MET A 97 10.40 -2.04 5.42
C MET A 97 9.86 -3.40 5.85
N PHE A 98 10.69 -4.16 6.57
CA PHE A 98 10.27 -5.43 7.17
C PHE A 98 9.40 -5.23 8.40
N ALA A 99 8.61 -6.26 8.70
CA ALA A 99 7.86 -6.33 9.95
C ALA A 99 8.79 -6.26 11.18
N ALA A 100 9.97 -6.87 11.09
CA ALA A 100 10.97 -6.88 12.13
C ALA A 100 12.40 -6.89 11.55
N TYR A 101 13.37 -6.42 12.32
CA TYR A 101 14.81 -6.48 12.02
C TYR A 101 15.54 -7.19 13.16
N GLU A 102 16.66 -7.87 12.84
CA GLU A 102 17.46 -8.57 13.86
C GLU A 102 18.11 -7.61 14.86
N ASP A 103 18.66 -6.51 14.34
CA ASP A 103 19.55 -5.64 15.11
C ASP A 103 18.82 -4.57 15.94
N GLY A 104 17.52 -4.69 16.10
CA GLY A 104 16.79 -3.78 16.96
C GLY A 104 15.30 -3.64 16.62
N PRO A 105 14.52 -2.97 17.47
CA PRO A 105 13.09 -2.83 17.32
C PRO A 105 12.76 -1.73 16.27
N TYR A 106 13.17 -1.93 15.02
CA TYR A 106 13.01 -0.93 13.97
C TYR A 106 11.91 -1.28 12.97
N GLY A 107 11.33 -2.50 13.06
CA GLY A 107 10.36 -3.01 12.12
C GLY A 107 8.98 -2.36 12.24
N LEU A 108 8.15 -2.58 11.21
CA LEU A 108 6.79 -2.03 11.17
C LEU A 108 5.92 -2.56 12.32
N HIS A 109 6.17 -3.81 12.72
CA HIS A 109 5.52 -4.42 13.88
C HIS A 109 5.97 -3.78 15.20
N ASP A 110 7.27 -3.51 15.36
CA ASP A 110 7.81 -2.84 16.54
C ASP A 110 7.26 -1.42 16.66
N MET A 111 7.13 -0.71 15.54
CA MET A 111 6.48 0.62 15.50
C MET A 111 5.04 0.55 16.00
N ALA A 112 4.27 -0.45 15.54
CA ALA A 112 2.88 -0.61 15.96
C ALA A 112 2.77 -0.89 17.48
N GLN A 113 3.66 -1.73 18.03
CA GLN A 113 3.74 -1.99 19.48
C GLN A 113 4.11 -0.73 20.28
N GLU A 114 5.05 0.06 19.77
CA GLU A 114 5.43 1.31 20.43
C GLU A 114 4.30 2.35 20.39
N VAL A 115 3.51 2.40 19.30
CA VAL A 115 2.28 3.21 19.24
C VAL A 115 1.28 2.77 20.29
N GLU A 116 1.04 1.46 20.44
CA GLU A 116 0.15 0.94 21.47
C GLU A 116 0.63 1.36 22.87
N ARG A 117 1.92 1.20 23.15
CA ARG A 117 2.52 1.60 24.42
C ARG A 117 2.35 3.11 24.68
N ARG A 118 2.62 3.98 23.69
CA ARG A 118 2.49 5.45 23.83
C ARG A 118 1.04 5.91 23.96
N THR A 119 0.12 5.20 23.35
CA THR A 119 -1.32 5.48 23.48
C THR A 119 -1.97 4.78 24.68
N LYS A 120 -1.17 4.08 25.51
CA LYS A 120 -1.61 3.35 26.72
C LYS A 120 -2.67 2.30 26.41
N GLY A 121 -2.45 1.53 25.33
CA GLY A 121 -3.34 0.48 24.84
C GLY A 121 -4.64 0.97 24.20
N LYS A 122 -4.80 2.28 23.98
CA LYS A 122 -6.03 2.83 23.36
C LYS A 122 -6.03 2.72 21.84
N LEU A 123 -4.89 2.55 21.23
CA LEU A 123 -4.70 2.20 19.84
C LEU A 123 -3.84 0.93 19.84
N PRO A 124 -4.46 -0.25 19.82
CA PRO A 124 -3.77 -1.54 19.85
C PRO A 124 -2.86 -1.72 18.63
N ALA A 125 -1.81 -2.51 18.74
CA ALA A 125 -0.85 -2.74 17.66
C ALA A 125 -1.50 -3.37 16.41
N ASP A 126 -2.44 -4.28 16.60
CA ASP A 126 -3.23 -4.92 15.53
C ASP A 126 -4.26 -3.98 14.86
N HIS A 127 -4.41 -2.77 15.36
CA HIS A 127 -5.21 -1.69 14.78
C HIS A 127 -4.36 -0.68 14.00
N VAL A 128 -3.07 -0.95 13.81
CA VAL A 128 -2.13 -0.06 13.12
C VAL A 128 -1.65 -0.73 11.82
N LEU A 129 -1.86 -0.05 10.69
CA LEU A 129 -1.32 -0.42 9.40
C LEU A 129 -0.29 0.62 8.98
N ILE A 130 0.93 0.17 8.75
CA ILE A 130 2.03 1.02 8.29
C ILE A 130 2.53 0.42 6.98
N ALA A 131 2.62 1.24 5.92
CA ALA A 131 3.08 0.79 4.61
C ALA A 131 4.19 1.69 4.08
N SER A 132 5.15 1.09 3.38
CA SER A 132 6.10 1.83 2.57
C SER A 132 5.47 2.23 1.23
N ASP A 133 5.87 3.37 0.70
CA ASP A 133 5.38 3.85 -0.59
C ASP A 133 6.15 3.27 -1.79
N HIS A 134 7.14 2.43 -1.52
CA HIS A 134 7.95 1.72 -2.51
C HIS A 134 8.71 2.64 -3.46
N THR A 135 9.11 3.82 -3.02
CA THR A 135 9.88 4.70 -3.88
C THR A 135 11.21 4.07 -4.30
N HIS A 136 11.46 4.06 -5.62
CA HIS A 136 12.74 3.60 -6.16
C HIS A 136 13.83 4.71 -6.15
N SER A 137 13.59 5.77 -5.42
CA SER A 137 14.54 6.85 -5.14
C SER A 137 14.60 7.15 -3.64
N GLY A 138 14.14 6.24 -2.80
CA GLY A 138 14.17 6.32 -1.35
C GLY A 138 15.24 5.45 -0.72
N PRO A 139 15.41 5.56 0.60
CA PRO A 139 16.39 4.78 1.35
C PRO A 139 16.17 3.29 1.19
N ASP A 140 17.25 2.55 0.99
CA ASP A 140 17.27 1.08 0.95
C ASP A 140 17.12 0.49 2.36
N THR A 141 15.93 0.48 2.85
CA THR A 141 15.60 -0.06 4.17
C THR A 141 15.49 -1.58 4.21
N ILE A 142 15.51 -2.25 3.05
CA ILE A 142 15.54 -3.72 2.97
C ILE A 142 16.95 -4.30 2.82
N GLY A 143 17.93 -3.48 2.50
CA GLY A 143 19.35 -3.87 2.45
C GLY A 143 19.79 -4.57 1.16
N ALA A 144 18.95 -4.60 0.12
CA ALA A 144 19.29 -5.23 -1.16
C ALA A 144 20.26 -4.41 -2.03
N TRP A 145 20.37 -3.11 -1.77
CA TRP A 145 21.21 -2.15 -2.49
C TRP A 145 22.30 -1.52 -1.62
N GLY A 146 22.69 -2.20 -0.54
CA GLY A 146 23.72 -1.76 0.40
C GLY A 146 23.19 -1.33 1.77
N GLY A 147 21.90 -1.19 1.90
CA GLY A 147 21.22 -0.93 3.16
C GLY A 147 21.40 0.49 3.70
N VAL A 148 20.83 0.70 4.87
CA VAL A 148 20.96 1.91 5.68
C VAL A 148 21.49 1.54 7.07
N SER A 149 22.00 2.51 7.81
CA SER A 149 22.48 2.28 9.18
C SER A 149 21.31 2.03 10.15
N ASP A 150 21.60 1.32 11.24
CA ASP A 150 20.65 1.07 12.32
C ASP A 150 20.20 2.38 12.99
N GLU A 151 21.08 3.36 13.08
CA GLU A 151 20.75 4.69 13.57
C GLU A 151 19.64 5.34 12.71
N TYR A 152 19.74 5.19 11.39
CA TYR A 152 18.72 5.73 10.49
C TYR A 152 17.42 4.92 10.51
N LEU A 153 17.49 3.59 10.65
CA LEU A 153 16.30 2.76 10.90
C LEU A 153 15.59 3.20 12.19
N GLY A 154 16.36 3.42 13.26
CA GLY A 154 15.84 3.94 14.52
C GLY A 154 15.21 5.34 14.37
N TYR A 155 15.80 6.21 13.55
CA TYR A 155 15.22 7.52 13.26
C TYR A 155 13.89 7.41 12.51
N ILE A 156 13.81 6.57 11.47
CA ILE A 156 12.54 6.30 10.76
C ILE A 156 11.48 5.76 11.73
N HIS A 157 11.85 4.78 12.56
CA HIS A 157 10.98 4.22 13.59
C HIS A 157 10.40 5.32 14.48
N ASP A 158 11.25 6.13 15.07
CA ASP A 158 10.83 7.16 16.04
C ASP A 158 9.95 8.24 15.42
N GLN A 159 10.28 8.66 14.19
CA GLN A 159 9.48 9.66 13.47
C GLN A 159 8.13 9.11 13.03
N THR A 160 8.08 7.85 12.58
CA THR A 160 6.83 7.19 12.19
C THR A 160 5.90 7.02 13.38
N VAL A 161 6.42 6.51 14.50
CA VAL A 161 5.67 6.41 15.76
C VAL A 161 5.20 7.80 16.20
N ALA A 162 6.06 8.83 16.12
CA ALA A 162 5.70 10.20 16.47
C ALA A 162 4.61 10.79 15.56
N ALA A 163 4.60 10.43 14.26
CA ALA A 163 3.54 10.84 13.35
C ALA A 163 2.18 10.22 13.74
N ILE A 164 2.15 8.92 14.01
CA ILE A 164 0.92 8.22 14.40
C ILE A 164 0.40 8.74 15.75
N VAL A 165 1.27 8.92 16.74
CA VAL A 165 0.88 9.46 18.07
C VAL A 165 0.38 10.90 17.94
N ALA A 166 1.01 11.75 17.12
CA ALA A 166 0.53 13.10 16.88
C ALA A 166 -0.82 13.13 16.16
N ALA A 167 -1.03 12.21 15.21
CA ALA A 167 -2.34 12.03 14.58
C ALA A 167 -3.40 11.58 15.61
N TRP A 168 -3.03 10.65 16.50
CA TRP A 168 -3.88 10.22 17.60
C TRP A 168 -4.28 11.39 18.51
N ASP A 169 -3.35 12.21 18.92
CA ASP A 169 -3.56 13.32 19.86
C ASP A 169 -4.34 14.49 19.24
N SER A 170 -4.22 14.70 17.93
CA SER A 170 -4.89 15.77 17.19
C SER A 170 -6.32 15.47 16.76
N ARG A 171 -6.87 14.29 17.14
CA ARG A 171 -8.21 13.87 16.71
C ARG A 171 -9.30 14.85 17.13
N ARG A 172 -10.22 15.07 16.22
CA ARG A 172 -11.41 15.89 16.42
C ARG A 172 -12.59 15.35 15.63
N LYS A 173 -13.79 15.77 15.94
CA LYS A 173 -14.99 15.34 15.23
C LYS A 173 -14.91 15.69 13.75
N ALA A 174 -15.15 14.69 12.93
CA ALA A 174 -14.98 14.76 11.49
C ALA A 174 -16.09 14.06 10.73
N ASN A 175 -16.43 14.58 9.56
CA ASN A 175 -17.16 13.88 8.52
C ASN A 175 -16.16 13.20 7.60
N VAL A 176 -16.47 11.98 7.19
CA VAL A 176 -15.64 11.18 6.27
C VAL A 176 -16.44 10.89 5.01
N ARG A 177 -15.79 10.99 3.86
CA ARG A 177 -16.34 10.59 2.56
C ARG A 177 -15.32 9.78 1.79
N ALA A 178 -15.77 8.86 0.93
CA ALA A 178 -14.92 8.02 0.09
C ALA A 178 -15.49 7.92 -1.32
N GLY A 179 -14.62 7.68 -2.29
CA GLY A 179 -14.97 7.51 -3.69
C GLY A 179 -13.77 7.16 -4.54
N HIS A 180 -14.02 6.91 -5.81
CA HIS A 180 -12.97 6.52 -6.76
C HIS A 180 -13.14 7.20 -8.13
N SER A 181 -12.09 7.10 -8.94
CA SER A 181 -12.06 7.50 -10.36
C SER A 181 -11.24 6.50 -11.14
N ASP A 182 -11.70 6.12 -12.32
CA ASP A 182 -10.96 5.23 -13.21
C ASP A 182 -9.81 6.00 -13.88
N ALA A 183 -8.60 5.53 -13.66
CA ALA A 183 -7.34 6.01 -14.22
C ALA A 183 -6.55 4.85 -14.87
N SER A 184 -7.26 3.85 -15.39
CA SER A 184 -6.67 2.63 -15.96
C SER A 184 -5.75 2.89 -17.14
N ASP A 185 -5.90 4.01 -17.84
CA ASP A 185 -5.04 4.45 -18.94
C ASP A 185 -3.69 5.02 -18.47
N LEU A 186 -3.53 5.32 -17.18
CA LEU A 186 -2.30 5.89 -16.62
C LEU A 186 -1.34 4.84 -16.06
N ILE A 187 -1.70 3.56 -16.09
CA ILE A 187 -0.86 2.43 -15.67
C ILE A 187 -0.90 1.29 -16.68
N TYR A 188 0.13 0.46 -16.63
CA TYR A 188 0.18 -0.78 -17.40
C TYR A 188 0.75 -1.92 -16.55
N ASN A 189 0.41 -3.16 -16.93
CA ASN A 189 1.04 -4.33 -16.34
C ASN A 189 2.26 -4.72 -17.20
N GLN A 190 3.45 -4.67 -16.59
CA GLN A 190 4.71 -4.98 -17.28
C GLN A 190 4.84 -6.44 -17.70
N SER A 191 4.04 -7.32 -17.11
CA SER A 191 3.99 -8.74 -17.45
C SER A 191 3.12 -9.03 -18.66
N CYS A 192 2.42 -8.03 -19.20
CA CYS A 192 1.50 -8.16 -20.32
C CYS A 192 2.01 -7.37 -21.52
N SER A 193 1.99 -7.98 -22.71
CA SER A 193 2.56 -7.41 -23.95
C SER A 193 1.91 -6.10 -24.41
N GLU A 194 0.64 -5.87 -24.09
CA GLU A 194 -0.08 -4.65 -24.46
C GLU A 194 0.60 -3.38 -23.98
N ALA A 195 1.45 -3.52 -22.97
CA ALA A 195 2.05 -2.37 -22.32
C ALA A 195 3.44 -1.99 -22.85
N LEU A 196 4.20 -2.95 -23.36
CA LEU A 196 5.61 -2.73 -23.69
C LEU A 196 5.86 -2.56 -25.18
N ASN A 197 5.07 -3.21 -26.00
CA ASN A 197 5.05 -3.08 -27.46
C ASN A 197 3.80 -3.79 -27.96
N GLN A 198 2.99 -3.10 -28.71
CA GLN A 198 1.74 -3.63 -29.26
C GLN A 198 1.92 -4.86 -30.16
N ASP A 199 3.16 -5.20 -30.52
CA ASP A 199 3.50 -6.28 -31.44
C ASP A 199 4.17 -7.49 -30.79
N LYS A 200 4.24 -7.57 -29.45
CA LYS A 200 4.86 -8.71 -28.75
C LYS A 200 3.81 -9.58 -28.04
N GLU A 201 3.94 -10.87 -28.24
CA GLU A 201 3.18 -11.87 -27.49
C GLU A 201 3.39 -11.71 -25.96
N PRO A 202 2.37 -12.00 -25.14
CA PRO A 202 2.46 -11.92 -23.70
C PRO A 202 3.64 -12.71 -23.17
N VAL A 203 4.37 -12.11 -22.23
CA VAL A 203 5.50 -12.76 -21.57
C VAL A 203 5.04 -13.94 -20.69
N TYR A 204 3.79 -13.94 -20.25
CA TYR A 204 3.17 -15.00 -19.46
C TYR A 204 2.24 -15.90 -20.31
N PRO A 205 2.09 -17.18 -19.92
CA PRO A 205 1.24 -18.09 -20.66
C PRO A 205 -0.23 -17.67 -20.56
N GLY A 206 -0.74 -17.22 -21.68
CA GLY A 206 -2.14 -16.98 -21.94
C GLY A 206 -2.62 -15.55 -21.81
N PRO A 207 -3.46 -15.12 -22.75
CA PRO A 207 -4.08 -13.79 -22.74
C PRO A 207 -5.01 -13.60 -21.52
N GLU A 208 -5.43 -14.67 -20.87
CA GLU A 208 -6.32 -14.67 -19.71
C GLU A 208 -5.67 -13.97 -18.49
N VAL A 209 -4.35 -14.10 -18.32
CA VAL A 209 -3.59 -13.43 -17.23
C VAL A 209 -3.55 -11.92 -17.41
N CYS A 210 -3.62 -11.45 -18.65
CA CYS A 210 -3.58 -10.03 -18.98
C CYS A 210 -4.97 -9.41 -19.19
N ALA A 211 -5.97 -10.23 -19.44
CA ALA A 211 -7.31 -9.76 -19.83
C ALA A 211 -8.23 -9.42 -18.64
N THR A 212 -8.02 -9.98 -17.44
CA THR A 212 -8.93 -9.75 -16.31
C THR A 212 -8.28 -9.90 -14.96
N PRO A 213 -8.37 -8.92 -14.16
CA PRO A 213 -7.87 -7.57 -14.34
C PRO A 213 -6.39 -7.55 -14.05
N GLY A 214 -5.58 -7.56 -15.06
CA GLY A 214 -4.11 -7.47 -14.97
C GLY A 214 -3.62 -6.18 -14.30
N LYS A 215 -4.52 -5.27 -13.95
CA LYS A 215 -4.23 -4.03 -13.23
C LYS A 215 -5.45 -3.56 -12.43
N ASP A 216 -5.21 -2.82 -11.34
CA ASP A 216 -6.24 -2.08 -10.61
C ASP A 216 -6.12 -0.59 -10.95
N GLY A 217 -6.88 -0.14 -11.93
CA GLY A 217 -6.81 1.23 -12.46
C GLY A 217 -7.51 2.29 -11.64
N MET A 218 -8.09 1.94 -10.50
CA MET A 218 -8.87 2.90 -9.70
C MET A 218 -7.98 3.75 -8.79
N VAL A 219 -8.04 5.07 -8.96
CA VAL A 219 -7.63 6.02 -7.92
C VAL A 219 -8.73 6.07 -6.89
N ARG A 220 -8.47 5.56 -5.70
CA ARG A 220 -9.41 5.59 -4.55
C ARG A 220 -9.02 6.66 -3.59
N VAL A 221 -10.02 7.36 -3.03
CA VAL A 221 -9.80 8.42 -2.05
C VAL A 221 -10.72 8.28 -0.85
N VAL A 222 -10.18 8.60 0.32
CA VAL A 222 -10.96 8.90 1.52
C VAL A 222 -10.54 10.26 2.06
N GLN A 223 -11.49 11.11 2.37
CA GLN A 223 -11.23 12.44 2.90
C GLN A 223 -12.00 12.66 4.20
N ALA A 224 -11.30 13.18 5.19
CA ALA A 224 -11.86 13.61 6.46
C ALA A 224 -11.88 15.13 6.56
N THR A 225 -13.02 15.70 6.93
CA THR A 225 -13.19 17.14 7.16
C THR A 225 -13.66 17.38 8.59
N ASP A 226 -13.15 18.42 9.22
CA ASP A 226 -13.57 18.86 10.55
C ASP A 226 -15.07 19.16 10.54
N ALA A 227 -15.82 18.51 11.42
CA ALA A 227 -17.28 18.61 11.44
C ALA A 227 -17.79 20.01 11.79
N LYS A 228 -16.95 20.84 12.44
CA LYS A 228 -17.32 22.20 12.86
C LYS A 228 -16.94 23.25 11.83
N SER A 229 -15.69 23.21 11.36
CA SER A 229 -15.15 24.22 10.44
C SER A 229 -15.29 23.87 8.96
N GLY A 230 -15.47 22.58 8.62
CA GLY A 230 -15.45 22.10 7.26
C GLY A 230 -14.04 21.99 6.65
N SER A 231 -12.98 22.41 7.39
CA SER A 231 -11.62 22.30 6.89
C SER A 231 -11.18 20.86 6.74
N VAL A 232 -10.37 20.57 5.73
CA VAL A 232 -9.82 19.25 5.51
C VAL A 232 -8.85 18.91 6.63
N ILE A 233 -8.98 17.71 7.21
CA ILE A 233 -8.04 17.13 8.17
C ILE A 233 -6.99 16.34 7.42
N ALA A 234 -7.44 15.45 6.55
CA ALA A 234 -6.58 14.65 5.68
C ALA A 234 -7.32 14.17 4.44
N THR A 235 -6.55 13.91 3.38
CA THR A 235 -6.98 13.18 2.19
C THR A 235 -6.00 12.05 1.98
N LEU A 236 -6.48 10.79 2.06
CA LEU A 236 -5.71 9.61 1.72
C LEU A 236 -6.16 9.13 0.33
N MET A 237 -5.18 8.85 -0.54
CA MET A 237 -5.41 8.17 -1.81
C MET A 237 -4.60 6.88 -1.89
N ALA A 238 -5.09 5.90 -2.65
CA ALA A 238 -4.32 4.75 -3.07
C ALA A 238 -4.44 4.53 -4.58
N TYR A 239 -3.32 4.11 -5.20
CA TYR A 239 -3.27 3.82 -6.61
C TYR A 239 -2.25 2.71 -6.90
N ALA A 240 -2.62 1.79 -7.80
CA ALA A 240 -1.83 0.60 -8.08
C ALA A 240 -0.74 0.86 -9.12
N ALA A 241 0.21 1.73 -8.81
CA ALA A 241 1.35 2.04 -9.64
C ALA A 241 2.65 1.95 -8.86
N HIS A 242 3.69 1.34 -9.42
CA HIS A 242 5.04 1.42 -8.86
C HIS A 242 5.50 2.87 -8.70
N ALA A 243 6.23 3.15 -7.64
CA ALA A 243 6.82 4.46 -7.41
C ALA A 243 8.14 4.61 -8.19
N THR A 244 8.03 4.58 -9.53
CA THR A 244 9.14 4.63 -10.50
C THR A 244 9.01 5.77 -11.50
N ALA A 245 8.08 6.68 -11.25
CA ALA A 245 7.71 7.72 -12.20
C ALA A 245 8.59 8.97 -12.13
N GLY A 246 9.15 9.29 -10.96
CA GLY A 246 9.88 10.52 -10.71
C GLY A 246 11.16 10.65 -11.52
N GLY A 247 11.88 9.56 -11.72
CA GLY A 247 13.19 9.58 -12.38
C GLY A 247 14.23 10.36 -11.57
N GLY A 248 15.44 10.53 -12.15
CA GLY A 248 16.52 11.25 -11.49
C GLY A 248 17.39 10.36 -10.59
N ASN A 249 18.42 10.96 -10.00
CA ASN A 249 19.41 10.26 -9.16
C ASN A 249 19.39 10.75 -7.70
N GLY A 250 18.48 11.65 -7.34
CA GLY A 250 18.36 12.18 -6.01
C GLY A 250 17.37 11.43 -5.13
N LEU A 251 17.43 11.74 -3.83
CA LEU A 251 16.49 11.21 -2.85
C LEU A 251 15.13 11.91 -2.97
N HIS A 252 14.09 11.14 -3.18
CA HIS A 252 12.69 11.60 -3.14
C HIS A 252 11.73 10.41 -2.96
N GLY A 253 10.48 10.69 -2.54
CA GLY A 253 9.42 9.69 -2.34
C GLY A 253 8.64 9.34 -3.61
N ASP A 254 9.10 9.75 -4.79
CA ASP A 254 8.43 9.54 -6.08
C ASP A 254 6.98 10.09 -6.10
N TRP A 255 6.13 9.54 -7.00
CA TRP A 255 4.75 10.03 -7.17
C TRP A 255 3.92 10.00 -5.86
N PRO A 256 4.10 9.05 -4.91
CA PRO A 256 3.35 9.11 -3.66
C PRO A 256 3.66 10.35 -2.84
N GLN A 257 4.94 10.71 -2.67
CA GLN A 257 5.32 11.95 -2.01
C GLN A 257 4.74 13.17 -2.74
N PHE A 258 4.96 13.24 -4.07
CA PHE A 258 4.52 14.39 -4.87
C PHE A 258 3.01 14.59 -4.79
N MET A 259 2.25 13.50 -4.80
CA MET A 259 0.79 13.53 -4.65
C MET A 259 0.38 13.93 -3.23
N SER A 260 1.08 13.42 -2.21
CA SER A 260 0.84 13.80 -0.81
C SER A 260 1.02 15.31 -0.61
N ASP A 261 2.09 15.86 -1.15
CA ASP A 261 2.38 17.30 -1.09
C ASP A 261 1.37 18.11 -1.89
N LYS A 262 1.02 17.64 -3.10
CA LYS A 262 0.00 18.29 -3.94
C LYS A 262 -1.37 18.30 -3.26
N MET A 263 -1.81 17.19 -2.68
CA MET A 263 -3.07 17.13 -1.94
C MET A 263 -3.06 18.05 -0.72
N SER A 264 -1.94 18.11 0.01
CA SER A 264 -1.80 19.01 1.14
C SER A 264 -1.90 20.49 0.72
N ALA A 265 -1.25 20.85 -0.38
CA ALA A 265 -1.22 22.22 -0.89
C ALA A 265 -2.58 22.67 -1.47
N GLU A 266 -3.23 21.82 -2.24
CA GLU A 266 -4.46 22.18 -2.98
C GLU A 266 -5.73 21.98 -2.15
N LEU A 267 -5.78 20.92 -1.32
CA LEU A 267 -6.98 20.55 -0.57
C LEU A 267 -6.91 20.98 0.89
N GLY A 268 -5.70 21.25 1.39
CA GLY A 268 -5.44 21.49 2.81
C GLY A 268 -5.35 20.20 3.62
N GLY A 269 -5.01 20.35 4.90
CA GLY A 269 -4.77 19.23 5.80
C GLY A 269 -3.54 18.39 5.42
N VAL A 270 -3.55 17.10 5.74
CA VAL A 270 -2.46 16.17 5.43
C VAL A 270 -2.85 15.32 4.21
N GLY A 271 -2.10 15.44 3.12
CA GLY A 271 -2.17 14.52 1.99
C GLY A 271 -1.39 13.25 2.31
N ILE A 272 -1.94 12.09 1.99
CA ILE A 272 -1.33 10.77 2.16
C ILE A 272 -1.60 9.97 0.89
N ALA A 273 -0.57 9.72 0.10
CA ALA A 273 -0.67 8.85 -1.05
C ALA A 273 0.04 7.53 -0.77
N MET A 274 -0.58 6.44 -1.14
CA MET A 274 -0.10 5.09 -0.88
C MET A 274 -0.15 4.27 -2.16
N VAL A 275 0.78 3.33 -2.29
CA VAL A 275 0.74 2.36 -3.38
C VAL A 275 -0.32 1.29 -3.09
N GLY A 276 -1.05 0.92 -4.13
CA GLY A 276 -2.07 -0.13 -4.06
C GLY A 276 -1.53 -1.51 -4.45
N ALA A 277 -2.28 -2.23 -5.28
CA ALA A 277 -1.90 -3.51 -5.89
C ALA A 277 -0.85 -3.29 -6.99
N LEU A 278 0.36 -2.92 -6.59
CA LEU A 278 1.41 -2.49 -7.52
C LEU A 278 2.18 -3.62 -8.19
N GLY A 279 2.03 -4.87 -7.72
CA GLY A 279 2.76 -6.01 -8.26
C GLY A 279 2.60 -6.14 -9.77
N GLY A 280 3.70 -6.04 -10.51
CA GLY A 280 3.70 -6.02 -11.98
C GLY A 280 3.12 -4.76 -12.63
N THR A 281 2.60 -3.80 -11.88
CA THR A 281 1.93 -2.61 -12.43
C THR A 281 2.85 -1.39 -12.35
N GLN A 282 3.07 -0.75 -13.48
CA GLN A 282 3.96 0.40 -13.63
C GLN A 282 3.19 1.66 -14.05
N PRO A 283 3.69 2.85 -13.69
CA PRO A 283 3.25 4.09 -14.30
C PRO A 283 3.40 4.01 -15.80
N CYS A 284 2.44 4.54 -16.51
CA CYS A 284 2.37 4.45 -17.94
C CYS A 284 3.63 4.99 -18.64
N ARG A 285 4.14 4.22 -19.58
CA ARG A 285 5.27 4.58 -20.46
C ARG A 285 4.82 4.42 -21.91
N PRO A 286 5.58 4.80 -22.85
CA PRO A 286 5.39 5.39 -24.18
C PRO A 286 3.95 5.47 -24.71
N ALA A 287 3.07 4.59 -24.29
CA ALA A 287 1.68 4.56 -24.76
C ALA A 287 0.75 5.57 -24.09
N CYS A 288 1.17 6.19 -22.99
CA CYS A 288 0.33 7.10 -22.23
C CYS A 288 0.50 8.55 -22.63
N ALA A 289 -0.57 9.32 -22.43
CA ALA A 289 -0.61 10.70 -22.84
C ALA A 289 0.53 11.54 -22.26
N PHE A 290 0.91 11.33 -20.99
CA PHE A 290 1.96 12.10 -20.35
C PHE A 290 3.40 11.60 -20.63
N THR A 291 3.55 10.46 -21.32
CA THR A 291 4.86 9.92 -21.70
C THR A 291 5.15 10.01 -23.19
N LYS A 292 4.24 10.57 -23.98
CA LYS A 292 4.46 10.81 -25.40
C LYS A 292 5.33 12.05 -25.61
N PRO A 293 6.14 12.09 -26.70
CA PRO A 293 7.01 13.22 -27.01
C PRO A 293 6.30 14.57 -27.10
N GLU A 294 5.06 14.58 -27.55
CA GLU A 294 4.20 15.77 -27.64
C GLU A 294 3.66 16.24 -26.29
N ASN A 295 3.76 15.44 -25.25
CA ASN A 295 3.32 15.80 -23.90
C ASN A 295 4.44 16.58 -23.19
N PRO A 296 4.15 17.73 -22.57
CA PRO A 296 5.15 18.50 -21.82
C PRO A 296 5.86 17.72 -20.71
N GLY A 297 5.22 16.67 -20.18
CA GLY A 297 5.79 15.78 -19.17
C GLY A 297 6.63 14.62 -19.72
N TYR A 298 6.84 14.55 -21.03
CA TYR A 298 7.59 13.44 -21.62
C TYR A 298 9.09 13.49 -21.31
N ALA A 299 9.64 14.67 -21.13
CA ALA A 299 11.05 14.83 -20.81
C ALA A 299 11.36 14.19 -19.45
N ASP A 300 12.55 13.64 -19.31
CA ASP A 300 13.03 13.14 -18.03
C ASP A 300 13.15 14.27 -17.00
N GLY A 301 12.98 13.92 -15.75
CA GLY A 301 13.09 14.84 -14.64
C GLY A 301 11.82 15.61 -14.32
N LEU A 302 11.99 16.85 -13.90
CA LEU A 302 10.92 17.66 -13.32
C LEU A 302 9.66 17.84 -14.18
N PRO A 303 9.74 18.08 -15.50
CA PRO A 303 8.54 18.18 -16.33
C PRO A 303 7.68 16.92 -16.33
N ARG A 304 8.31 15.73 -16.41
CA ARG A 304 7.60 14.44 -16.35
C ARG A 304 6.89 14.25 -15.02
N LYS A 305 7.57 14.54 -13.90
CA LYS A 305 7.01 14.52 -12.57
C LYS A 305 5.77 15.41 -12.47
N GLN A 306 5.84 16.64 -12.95
CA GLN A 306 4.72 17.59 -12.94
C GLN A 306 3.53 17.06 -13.74
N ALA A 307 3.75 16.48 -14.91
CA ALA A 307 2.69 15.89 -15.73
C ALA A 307 2.02 14.71 -15.04
N ILE A 308 2.80 13.81 -14.41
CA ILE A 308 2.27 12.66 -13.66
C ILE A 308 1.40 13.16 -12.52
N VAL A 309 1.92 14.07 -11.68
CA VAL A 309 1.20 14.62 -10.55
C VAL A 309 -0.09 15.31 -10.99
N SER A 310 -0.07 16.07 -12.08
CA SER A 310 -1.26 16.76 -12.60
C SER A 310 -2.33 15.77 -13.04
N ASN A 311 -1.95 14.72 -13.78
CA ASN A 311 -2.88 13.68 -14.22
C ASN A 311 -3.48 12.91 -13.04
N TYR A 312 -2.65 12.46 -12.10
CA TYR A 312 -3.15 11.73 -10.93
C TYR A 312 -4.05 12.61 -10.05
N PHE A 313 -3.70 13.89 -9.88
CA PHE A 313 -4.51 14.82 -9.09
C PHE A 313 -5.87 15.12 -9.73
N ALA A 314 -5.98 15.11 -11.07
CA ALA A 314 -7.26 15.22 -11.75
C ALA A 314 -8.20 14.06 -11.39
N HIS A 315 -7.67 12.83 -11.27
CA HIS A 315 -8.44 11.67 -10.80
C HIS A 315 -8.79 11.76 -9.31
N VAL A 316 -7.89 12.28 -8.47
CA VAL A 316 -8.24 12.58 -7.05
C VAL A 316 -9.40 13.57 -6.98
N ALA A 317 -9.37 14.64 -7.77
CA ALA A 317 -10.45 15.63 -7.82
C ALA A 317 -11.78 15.00 -8.29
N SER A 318 -11.73 14.16 -9.33
CA SER A 318 -12.89 13.43 -9.83
C SER A 318 -13.45 12.44 -8.80
N ALA A 319 -12.59 11.68 -8.13
CA ALA A 319 -12.98 10.76 -7.06
C ALA A 319 -13.61 11.50 -5.87
N LEU A 320 -13.08 12.66 -5.49
CA LEU A 320 -13.66 13.50 -4.44
C LEU A 320 -15.01 14.10 -4.84
N ALA A 321 -15.20 14.43 -6.12
CA ALA A 321 -16.48 14.92 -6.63
C ALA A 321 -17.57 13.83 -6.60
N ALA A 322 -17.18 12.57 -6.81
CA ALA A 322 -18.08 11.41 -6.73
C ALA A 322 -18.20 10.83 -5.31
N ALA A 323 -17.36 11.28 -4.37
CA ALA A 323 -17.29 10.71 -3.03
C ALA A 323 -18.58 10.87 -2.23
N THR A 324 -19.01 9.79 -1.59
CA THR A 324 -20.21 9.71 -0.76
C THR A 324 -19.85 9.62 0.73
N PRO A 325 -20.74 10.06 1.64
CA PRO A 325 -20.49 9.99 3.08
C PRO A 325 -20.26 8.55 3.55
N VAL A 326 -19.26 8.37 4.39
CA VAL A 326 -18.97 7.09 5.06
C VAL A 326 -19.73 7.01 6.36
N SER A 327 -20.32 5.85 6.64
CA SER A 327 -21.04 5.57 7.89
C SER A 327 -20.80 4.12 8.32
N GLY A 328 -20.84 3.85 9.63
CA GLY A 328 -20.64 2.52 10.20
C GLY A 328 -19.50 2.48 11.22
N PRO A 329 -19.12 1.28 11.69
CA PRO A 329 -18.14 1.11 12.75
C PRO A 329 -16.70 1.36 12.28
N VAL A 330 -15.81 1.54 13.26
CA VAL A 330 -14.36 1.44 13.08
C VAL A 330 -13.93 0.12 13.72
N GLU A 331 -13.36 -0.78 12.92
CA GLU A 331 -12.95 -2.12 13.33
C GLU A 331 -11.60 -2.47 12.71
N ALA A 332 -10.91 -3.42 13.31
CA ALA A 332 -9.66 -3.96 12.80
C ALA A 332 -9.58 -5.48 13.02
N ALA A 333 -8.92 -6.14 12.11
CA ALA A 333 -8.49 -7.52 12.25
C ALA A 333 -7.12 -7.68 11.61
N GLN A 334 -6.20 -8.32 12.31
CA GLN A 334 -4.87 -8.64 11.82
C GLN A 334 -4.58 -10.11 12.08
N GLY A 335 -3.84 -10.73 11.18
CA GLY A 335 -3.50 -12.14 11.28
C GLY A 335 -2.09 -12.41 10.78
N PHE A 336 -1.50 -13.48 11.32
CA PHE A 336 -0.22 -13.98 10.86
C PHE A 336 -0.42 -15.17 9.95
N ILE A 337 0.34 -15.22 8.87
CA ILE A 337 0.46 -16.39 8.02
C ILE A 337 1.91 -16.88 8.03
N ARG A 338 2.09 -18.18 7.80
CA ARG A 338 3.39 -18.81 7.62
C ARG A 338 3.47 -19.38 6.23
N GLU A 339 4.49 -19.00 5.49
CA GLU A 339 4.67 -19.40 4.10
C GLU A 339 6.01 -20.10 3.92
N PRO A 340 6.04 -21.29 3.31
CA PRO A 340 7.29 -21.95 2.94
C PRO A 340 8.07 -21.12 1.92
N ILE A 341 9.37 -20.97 2.13
CA ILE A 341 10.26 -20.30 1.16
C ILE A 341 10.63 -21.35 0.10
N THR A 342 9.91 -21.35 -1.01
CA THR A 342 10.09 -22.32 -2.10
C THR A 342 10.34 -21.67 -3.45
N GLY A 343 10.35 -20.34 -3.53
CA GLY A 343 10.69 -19.61 -4.74
C GLY A 343 12.09 -20.00 -5.24
N PRO A 344 12.24 -20.66 -6.41
CA PRO A 344 13.53 -21.25 -6.82
C PRO A 344 14.66 -20.22 -6.92
N ALA A 345 14.37 -19.02 -7.37
CA ALA A 345 15.34 -17.95 -7.47
C ALA A 345 15.76 -17.44 -6.10
N VAL A 346 14.78 -17.26 -5.23
CA VAL A 346 15.01 -16.85 -3.86
C VAL A 346 15.89 -17.87 -3.14
N VAL A 347 15.56 -19.16 -3.25
CA VAL A 347 16.36 -20.26 -2.69
C VAL A 347 17.77 -20.30 -3.31
N ALA A 348 17.90 -20.08 -4.62
CA ALA A 348 19.21 -20.06 -5.29
C ALA A 348 20.07 -18.87 -4.85
N LEU A 349 19.47 -17.69 -4.72
CA LEU A 349 20.17 -16.49 -4.24
C LEU A 349 20.67 -16.65 -2.81
N PHE A 350 19.95 -17.40 -1.98
CA PHE A 350 20.40 -17.81 -0.66
C PHE A 350 21.61 -18.73 -0.69
N ALA A 351 21.54 -19.77 -1.51
CA ALA A 351 22.57 -20.79 -1.56
C ALA A 351 23.93 -20.25 -2.00
N VAL A 352 23.94 -19.18 -2.81
CA VAL A 352 25.20 -18.57 -3.30
C VAL A 352 25.68 -17.37 -2.49
N GLY A 353 24.95 -16.98 -1.44
CA GLY A 353 25.33 -15.86 -0.58
C GLY A 353 25.37 -14.50 -1.29
N SER A 354 24.68 -14.39 -2.43
CA SER A 354 24.71 -13.20 -3.30
C SER A 354 24.00 -11.98 -2.72
N TYR A 355 23.32 -12.13 -1.60
CA TYR A 355 22.63 -11.07 -0.90
C TYR A 355 23.20 -10.89 0.50
N ASP A 356 24.37 -10.29 0.59
CA ASP A 356 24.92 -9.89 1.88
C ASP A 356 24.06 -8.84 2.59
N GLY A 357 23.23 -8.16 1.84
CA GLY A 357 22.27 -7.21 2.36
C GLY A 357 20.83 -7.67 2.36
N ALA A 358 20.49 -8.82 1.75
CA ALA A 358 19.10 -9.28 1.67
C ALA A 358 18.63 -9.78 3.03
N ARG A 359 18.22 -8.85 3.85
CA ARG A 359 17.56 -9.08 5.14
C ARG A 359 16.27 -9.90 5.02
N LEU A 360 15.79 -10.09 3.78
CA LEU A 360 14.56 -10.80 3.48
C LEU A 360 14.52 -12.23 3.97
N LEU A 361 15.67 -12.88 4.08
CA LEU A 361 15.63 -14.33 4.11
C LEU A 361 16.71 -14.96 5.01
N ARG A 362 17.65 -14.23 5.56
CA ARG A 362 18.53 -14.76 6.58
C ARG A 362 17.84 -14.69 7.93
N SER A 363 17.76 -15.82 8.64
CA SER A 363 17.17 -15.89 9.97
C SER A 363 17.74 -14.86 10.94
N ARG A 364 18.99 -14.46 10.73
CA ARG A 364 19.68 -13.41 11.49
C ARG A 364 19.28 -11.98 11.13
N GLN A 365 18.58 -11.75 10.03
CA GLN A 365 18.22 -10.41 9.55
C GLN A 365 16.73 -10.13 9.55
N ASN A 366 15.95 -11.19 9.46
CA ASN A 366 14.51 -11.14 9.70
C ASN A 366 14.16 -12.24 10.71
N PRO A 367 13.93 -11.90 11.98
CA PRO A 367 13.61 -12.87 13.04
C PRO A 367 12.30 -13.64 12.80
N TRP A 368 11.54 -13.25 11.77
CA TRP A 368 10.33 -13.95 11.36
C TRP A 368 10.59 -15.04 10.31
N VAL A 369 11.84 -15.20 9.87
CA VAL A 369 12.28 -16.36 9.07
C VAL A 369 12.82 -17.43 9.99
N VAL A 370 12.15 -18.57 10.01
CA VAL A 370 12.57 -19.74 10.81
C VAL A 370 12.79 -20.92 9.86
N GLY A 371 14.05 -21.32 9.69
CA GLY A 371 14.41 -22.39 8.76
C GLY A 371 14.07 -22.02 7.32
N THR A 372 13.12 -22.73 6.71
CA THR A 372 12.63 -22.52 5.35
C THR A 372 11.23 -21.89 5.30
N THR A 373 10.81 -21.28 6.38
CA THR A 373 9.47 -20.69 6.49
C THR A 373 9.59 -19.23 6.90
N VAL A 374 8.86 -18.35 6.25
CA VAL A 374 8.68 -16.96 6.66
C VAL A 374 7.32 -16.79 7.31
N ARG A 375 7.29 -16.05 8.41
CA ARG A 375 6.07 -15.52 9.01
C ARG A 375 5.84 -14.11 8.50
N THR A 376 4.60 -13.74 8.21
CA THR A 376 4.24 -12.38 7.84
C THR A 376 2.85 -12.01 8.34
N VAL A 377 2.45 -10.77 8.14
CA VAL A 377 1.24 -10.18 8.67
C VAL A 377 0.31 -9.74 7.53
N THR A 378 -0.96 -10.09 7.66
CA THR A 378 -2.05 -9.58 6.83
C THR A 378 -3.01 -8.77 7.69
N SER A 379 -3.71 -7.79 7.11
CA SER A 379 -4.56 -6.90 7.89
C SER A 379 -5.78 -6.42 7.12
N ALA A 380 -6.89 -6.25 7.84
CA ALA A 380 -8.09 -5.59 7.37
C ALA A 380 -8.51 -4.53 8.39
N LEU A 381 -8.56 -3.27 7.98
CA LEU A 381 -9.04 -2.17 8.78
C LEU A 381 -10.32 -1.61 8.15
N ARG A 382 -11.32 -1.35 8.97
CA ARG A 382 -12.64 -0.87 8.54
C ARG A 382 -12.96 0.52 9.08
N VAL A 383 -13.42 1.40 8.21
CA VAL A 383 -14.08 2.66 8.58
C VAL A 383 -15.43 2.70 7.88
N GLY A 384 -16.48 2.33 8.59
CA GLY A 384 -17.82 2.22 8.00
C GLY A 384 -17.87 1.24 6.82
N GLY A 385 -18.22 1.72 5.63
CA GLY A 385 -18.20 0.95 4.39
C GLY A 385 -16.85 0.91 3.68
N VAL A 386 -15.79 1.48 4.25
CA VAL A 386 -14.45 1.48 3.65
C VAL A 386 -13.60 0.39 4.28
N LEU A 387 -13.04 -0.49 3.44
CA LEU A 387 -12.07 -1.52 3.81
C LEU A 387 -10.67 -1.11 3.36
N PHE A 388 -9.70 -1.18 4.25
CA PHE A 388 -8.27 -1.11 3.96
C PHE A 388 -7.66 -2.49 4.17
N SER A 389 -7.25 -3.14 3.07
CA SER A 389 -6.68 -4.48 3.05
C SER A 389 -5.17 -4.37 2.87
N GLY A 390 -4.40 -4.72 3.90
CA GLY A 390 -2.95 -4.66 3.89
C GLY A 390 -2.31 -5.90 3.28
N THR A 391 -1.39 -5.70 2.35
CA THR A 391 -0.65 -6.75 1.65
C THR A 391 0.83 -6.65 2.02
N PRO A 392 1.47 -7.69 2.59
CA PRO A 392 2.83 -7.64 3.11
C PRO A 392 3.90 -7.74 2.01
N GLY A 393 3.81 -6.90 1.00
CA GLY A 393 4.70 -6.88 -0.15
C GLY A 393 4.04 -6.29 -1.39
N GLU A 394 4.62 -6.56 -2.55
CA GLU A 394 4.17 -6.08 -3.85
C GLU A 394 3.06 -6.99 -4.41
N GLY A 395 1.86 -6.84 -3.85
CA GLY A 395 0.70 -7.64 -4.23
C GLY A 395 0.25 -7.40 -5.66
N PHE A 396 0.01 -8.50 -6.39
CA PHE A 396 -0.60 -8.43 -7.71
C PHE A 396 -2.07 -7.99 -7.60
N PRO A 397 -2.62 -7.34 -8.65
CA PRO A 397 -4.02 -6.87 -8.66
C PRO A 397 -5.05 -7.97 -8.39
N SER A 398 -4.76 -9.22 -8.76
CA SER A 398 -5.63 -10.37 -8.49
C SER A 398 -5.93 -10.57 -7.00
N ILE A 399 -5.00 -10.24 -6.10
CA ILE A 399 -5.20 -10.34 -4.65
C ILE A 399 -6.30 -9.37 -4.20
N GLY A 400 -6.16 -8.09 -4.54
CA GLY A 400 -7.15 -7.08 -4.16
C GLY A 400 -8.51 -7.27 -4.82
N ASN A 401 -8.51 -7.75 -6.06
CA ASN A 401 -9.75 -8.09 -6.76
C ASN A 401 -10.46 -9.26 -6.08
N GLY A 402 -9.72 -10.32 -5.72
CA GLY A 402 -10.29 -11.44 -4.99
C GLY A 402 -10.88 -11.02 -3.63
N VAL A 403 -10.28 -10.05 -2.94
CA VAL A 403 -10.85 -9.50 -1.71
C VAL A 403 -12.14 -8.72 -2.01
N ARG A 404 -12.15 -7.87 -3.05
CA ARG A 404 -13.37 -7.12 -3.45
C ARG A 404 -14.51 -8.04 -3.85
N ASP A 405 -14.20 -9.09 -4.63
CA ASP A 405 -15.21 -10.03 -5.12
C ASP A 405 -15.82 -10.89 -4.00
N ALA A 406 -15.10 -11.06 -2.89
CA ALA A 406 -15.51 -11.88 -1.76
C ALA A 406 -16.28 -11.12 -0.66
N VAL A 407 -16.17 -9.78 -0.64
CA VAL A 407 -16.77 -8.90 0.38
C VAL A 407 -17.99 -8.22 -0.21
N GLU A 408 -19.04 -8.09 0.58
CA GLU A 408 -20.30 -7.45 0.21
C GLU A 408 -20.62 -6.27 1.14
N GLY A 409 -21.35 -5.28 0.62
CA GLY A 409 -21.78 -4.11 1.39
C GLY A 409 -20.66 -3.06 1.62
N GLU A 410 -19.53 -3.20 0.94
CA GLU A 410 -18.45 -2.22 0.93
C GLU A 410 -18.80 -1.02 0.04
N GLN A 411 -18.33 0.14 0.44
CA GLN A 411 -18.36 1.37 -0.36
C GLN A 411 -17.07 1.49 -1.19
N GLU A 412 -15.95 1.20 -0.56
CA GLU A 412 -14.62 1.20 -1.18
C GLU A 412 -13.72 0.14 -0.55
N VAL A 413 -12.92 -0.55 -1.37
CA VAL A 413 -11.87 -1.45 -0.93
C VAL A 413 -10.52 -0.92 -1.40
N PHE A 414 -9.72 -0.45 -0.46
CA PHE A 414 -8.33 -0.06 -0.65
C PHE A 414 -7.45 -1.29 -0.44
N GLN A 415 -6.77 -1.75 -1.47
CA GLN A 415 -5.61 -2.61 -1.29
C GLN A 415 -4.39 -1.73 -1.07
N LEU A 416 -3.66 -1.97 0.02
CA LEU A 416 -2.44 -1.23 0.36
C LEU A 416 -1.26 -2.19 0.28
N GLY A 417 -0.34 -1.93 -0.65
CA GLY A 417 0.89 -2.70 -0.82
C GLY A 417 1.94 -2.36 0.24
N LEU A 418 2.91 -3.25 0.43
CA LEU A 418 4.01 -3.12 1.39
C LEU A 418 3.54 -2.76 2.81
N ALA A 419 2.38 -3.30 3.17
CA ALA A 419 1.71 -3.00 4.42
C ALA A 419 2.11 -4.01 5.50
N ASN A 420 2.66 -3.50 6.58
CA ASN A 420 3.14 -4.21 7.77
C ASN A 420 4.31 -5.18 7.53
N ASP A 421 4.75 -5.39 6.28
CA ASP A 421 5.94 -6.16 5.91
C ASP A 421 6.30 -5.95 4.43
N GLN A 422 7.50 -6.44 4.01
CA GLN A 422 7.98 -6.42 2.64
C GLN A 422 8.59 -7.78 2.24
N LEU A 423 7.78 -8.65 1.69
CA LEU A 423 8.20 -9.99 1.24
C LEU A 423 8.55 -10.07 -0.27
N GLY A 424 8.68 -8.93 -0.94
CA GLY A 424 8.81 -8.88 -2.40
C GLY A 424 7.46 -9.10 -3.09
N TYR A 425 7.50 -9.69 -4.28
CA TYR A 425 6.29 -9.90 -5.08
C TYR A 425 5.39 -10.99 -4.53
N LEU A 426 4.11 -10.69 -4.40
CA LEU A 426 3.07 -11.63 -4.00
C LEU A 426 2.24 -11.98 -5.23
N ILE A 427 2.57 -13.13 -5.84
CA ILE A 427 2.04 -13.57 -7.12
C ILE A 427 1.10 -14.74 -6.89
N ALA A 428 -0.09 -14.71 -7.52
CA ALA A 428 -0.97 -15.87 -7.51
C ALA A 428 -0.40 -17.03 -8.33
N PRO A 429 -0.69 -18.30 -7.98
CA PRO A 429 -0.16 -19.48 -8.69
C PRO A 429 -0.39 -19.44 -10.20
N VAL A 430 -1.52 -18.91 -10.65
CA VAL A 430 -1.86 -18.76 -12.07
C VAL A 430 -0.90 -17.84 -12.83
N HIS A 431 -0.24 -16.93 -12.13
CA HIS A 431 0.74 -16.00 -12.69
C HIS A 431 2.18 -16.47 -12.53
N TYR A 432 2.39 -17.59 -11.85
CA TYR A 432 3.71 -18.10 -11.55
C TYR A 432 4.27 -18.92 -12.71
N VAL A 433 5.28 -18.38 -13.38
CA VAL A 433 6.01 -19.10 -14.44
C VAL A 433 7.35 -19.56 -13.87
N PRO A 434 7.61 -20.88 -13.82
CA PRO A 434 8.90 -21.39 -13.38
C PRO A 434 10.05 -20.81 -14.22
N ILE A 435 11.10 -20.32 -13.58
CA ILE A 435 12.31 -19.77 -14.22
C ILE A 435 12.96 -20.76 -15.21
N ILE A 436 12.62 -22.04 -15.13
CA ILE A 436 13.12 -23.12 -15.96
C ILE A 436 12.55 -23.10 -17.38
N ALA A 437 11.52 -22.33 -17.65
CA ALA A 437 11.09 -22.09 -19.05
C ALA A 437 12.14 -21.21 -19.72
N ALA A 438 13.00 -21.84 -20.54
CA ALA A 438 14.18 -21.23 -21.18
C ALA A 438 13.89 -20.00 -22.08
N GLU A 439 12.64 -19.60 -22.21
CA GLU A 439 12.17 -18.51 -23.03
C GLU A 439 11.51 -17.39 -22.22
N ALA A 440 11.32 -17.56 -20.91
CA ALA A 440 10.82 -16.49 -20.07
C ALA A 440 11.96 -15.50 -19.80
N PRO A 441 11.83 -14.21 -20.14
CA PRO A 441 12.80 -13.23 -19.68
C PRO A 441 12.83 -13.29 -18.15
N VAL A 442 14.02 -13.21 -17.58
CA VAL A 442 14.20 -13.12 -16.14
C VAL A 442 13.33 -11.98 -15.64
N ASN A 443 12.28 -12.30 -14.93
CA ASN A 443 11.30 -11.33 -14.47
C ASN A 443 11.50 -11.13 -12.97
N ASP A 444 11.75 -9.90 -12.58
CA ASP A 444 11.95 -9.51 -11.18
C ASP A 444 10.84 -10.04 -10.28
N ASN A 445 9.61 -10.08 -10.79
CA ASN A 445 8.43 -10.56 -10.05
C ASN A 445 8.58 -12.01 -9.56
N ILE A 446 9.27 -12.88 -10.30
CA ILE A 446 9.50 -14.27 -9.92
C ILE A 446 10.74 -14.40 -9.05
N ILE A 447 11.78 -13.61 -9.34
CA ILE A 447 13.03 -13.64 -8.59
C ILE A 447 12.80 -13.29 -7.11
N PHE A 448 11.96 -12.27 -6.86
CA PHE A 448 11.66 -11.79 -5.52
C PHE A 448 10.36 -12.37 -4.94
N ASN A 449 9.86 -13.48 -5.47
CA ASN A 449 8.69 -14.18 -4.96
C ASN A 449 9.08 -15.28 -3.98
N VAL A 450 8.51 -15.27 -2.78
CA VAL A 450 8.81 -16.22 -1.70
C VAL A 450 8.35 -17.62 -2.05
N SER A 451 7.13 -17.76 -2.60
CA SER A 451 6.54 -19.04 -2.98
C SER A 451 5.46 -18.86 -4.05
N PRO A 452 5.17 -19.91 -4.84
CA PRO A 452 4.07 -19.85 -5.81
C PRO A 452 2.68 -19.65 -5.20
N THR A 453 2.52 -19.88 -3.90
CA THR A 453 1.24 -19.88 -3.19
C THR A 453 1.00 -18.62 -2.34
N ILE A 454 2.02 -17.81 -2.13
CA ILE A 454 1.94 -16.65 -1.24
C ILE A 454 0.80 -15.67 -1.61
N GLY A 455 0.56 -15.45 -2.91
CA GLY A 455 -0.48 -14.54 -3.37
C GLY A 455 -1.88 -14.96 -2.93
N ASP A 456 -2.22 -16.24 -3.15
CA ASP A 456 -3.52 -16.79 -2.73
C ASP A 456 -3.63 -16.88 -1.21
N HIS A 457 -2.56 -17.22 -0.52
CA HIS A 457 -2.54 -17.26 0.95
C HIS A 457 -2.85 -15.90 1.55
N VAL A 458 -2.20 -14.83 1.07
CA VAL A 458 -2.47 -13.46 1.49
C VAL A 458 -3.89 -13.04 1.15
N MET A 459 -4.36 -13.30 -0.07
CA MET A 459 -5.74 -13.00 -0.49
C MET A 459 -6.76 -13.67 0.44
N CYS A 460 -6.62 -14.97 0.66
CA CYS A 460 -7.54 -15.74 1.49
C CYS A 460 -7.51 -15.30 2.96
N SER A 461 -6.35 -14.95 3.48
CA SER A 461 -6.22 -14.37 4.82
C SER A 461 -6.93 -13.01 4.90
N ASN A 462 -6.69 -12.11 3.95
CA ASN A 462 -7.33 -10.79 3.91
C ASN A 462 -8.85 -10.89 3.78
N ILE A 463 -9.37 -11.82 3.01
CA ILE A 463 -10.83 -12.08 2.94
C ILE A 463 -11.38 -12.44 4.32
N ARG A 464 -10.77 -13.42 5.01
CA ARG A 464 -11.21 -13.81 6.36
C ARG A 464 -11.16 -12.66 7.35
N LEU A 465 -10.10 -11.86 7.31
CA LEU A 465 -9.96 -10.69 8.18
C LEU A 465 -10.99 -9.61 7.85
N ALA A 466 -11.28 -9.36 6.58
CA ALA A 466 -12.32 -8.43 6.16
C ALA A 466 -13.70 -8.86 6.70
N LEU A 467 -14.06 -10.14 6.55
CA LEU A 467 -15.30 -10.69 7.12
C LEU A 467 -15.31 -10.59 8.66
N ALA A 468 -14.16 -10.80 9.31
CA ALA A 468 -14.04 -10.65 10.77
C ALA A 468 -14.27 -9.20 11.25
N THR A 469 -14.03 -8.18 10.41
CA THR A 469 -14.39 -6.79 10.71
C THR A 469 -15.88 -6.49 10.53
N GLY A 470 -16.67 -7.49 10.16
CA GLY A 470 -18.13 -7.41 10.04
C GLY A 470 -18.64 -6.94 8.67
N PHE A 471 -17.86 -7.08 7.61
CA PHE A 471 -18.39 -7.07 6.25
C PHE A 471 -19.13 -8.38 5.99
N ASP A 472 -20.18 -8.30 5.19
CA ASP A 472 -20.85 -9.49 4.65
C ASP A 472 -20.01 -10.08 3.50
N GLY A 473 -20.36 -11.31 3.08
CA GLY A 473 -19.65 -11.99 2.00
C GLY A 473 -19.29 -13.43 2.35
N SER A 474 -18.44 -14.03 1.55
CA SER A 474 -18.03 -15.42 1.74
C SER A 474 -16.60 -15.68 1.25
N SER A 475 -15.90 -16.57 1.94
CA SER A 475 -14.58 -17.03 1.48
C SER A 475 -14.75 -17.96 0.26
N PRO A 476 -14.06 -17.71 -0.86
CA PRO A 476 -14.09 -18.57 -2.03
C PRO A 476 -13.64 -20.01 -1.72
N ALA A 477 -14.14 -21.00 -2.47
CA ALA A 477 -13.73 -22.41 -2.32
C ALA A 477 -12.22 -22.60 -2.52
N ALA A 478 -11.57 -21.78 -3.34
CA ALA A 478 -10.12 -21.78 -3.52
C ALA A 478 -9.34 -21.51 -2.22
N CYS A 479 -9.95 -20.83 -1.26
CA CYS A 479 -9.33 -20.55 0.05
C CYS A 479 -9.42 -21.72 1.05
N ALA A 480 -10.09 -22.83 0.73
CA ALA A 480 -10.25 -23.96 1.65
C ALA A 480 -8.93 -24.66 2.00
N GLY A 481 -7.90 -24.52 1.14
CA GLY A 481 -6.57 -25.09 1.36
C GLY A 481 -5.63 -24.22 2.19
N TYR A 482 -6.02 -23.00 2.50
CA TYR A 482 -5.20 -22.06 3.27
C TYR A 482 -5.73 -21.98 4.71
N ASP A 483 -4.93 -22.44 5.66
CA ASP A 483 -5.36 -22.66 7.04
C ASP A 483 -5.76 -21.36 7.75
N ALA A 484 -6.98 -21.38 8.28
CA ALA A 484 -7.45 -20.32 9.17
C ALA A 484 -6.72 -20.29 10.52
N ALA A 485 -6.06 -21.40 10.89
CA ALA A 485 -5.35 -21.54 12.15
C ALA A 485 -4.12 -20.63 12.25
N ASP A 486 -3.45 -20.37 11.14
CA ASP A 486 -2.29 -19.48 11.12
C ASP A 486 -2.67 -17.99 11.23
N SER A 487 -3.90 -17.62 10.90
CA SER A 487 -4.39 -16.25 11.00
C SER A 487 -4.95 -15.87 12.37
N ALA A 488 -5.34 -16.86 13.18
CA ALA A 488 -6.03 -16.62 14.46
C ALA A 488 -5.21 -16.98 15.70
N GLY A 489 -4.05 -17.59 15.57
CA GLY A 489 -3.50 -18.39 16.66
C GLY A 489 -2.26 -17.87 17.38
N ASP A 490 -1.58 -16.88 16.88
CA ASP A 490 -0.37 -16.38 17.56
C ASP A 490 -0.57 -14.93 17.98
N PRO A 491 -0.89 -14.68 19.26
CA PRO A 491 -0.85 -13.31 19.74
C PRO A 491 0.56 -12.76 19.55
N VAL A 492 0.62 -11.58 18.98
CA VAL A 492 1.82 -10.74 18.78
C VAL A 492 2.68 -10.66 20.06
N ALA A 493 2.06 -10.83 21.21
CA ALA A 493 2.70 -10.84 22.54
C ALA A 493 3.71 -11.98 22.78
N GLN A 494 3.92 -12.90 21.83
CA GLN A 494 4.86 -14.01 21.99
C GLN A 494 6.18 -13.85 21.23
N VAL A 495 6.38 -12.77 20.50
CA VAL A 495 7.74 -12.37 20.09
C VAL A 495 8.31 -11.55 21.25
N PRO A 496 9.28 -12.06 22.03
CA PRO A 496 9.88 -11.27 23.07
C PRO A 496 10.44 -9.98 22.51
N ALA A 497 10.13 -8.85 23.10
CA ALA A 497 10.87 -7.64 22.92
C ALA A 497 12.32 -7.94 23.38
N GLY A 498 13.24 -8.01 22.45
CA GLY A 498 14.65 -8.33 22.72
C GLY A 498 14.94 -9.83 22.63
N GLY A 499 15.36 -10.24 21.44
CA GLY A 499 16.12 -11.46 21.21
C GLY A 499 15.30 -12.76 21.25
N VAL A 500 15.14 -13.33 20.09
CA VAL A 500 14.92 -14.78 20.00
C VAL A 500 16.11 -15.46 20.70
N PRO A 501 15.88 -16.42 21.62
CA PRO A 501 17.00 -17.23 22.12
C PRO A 501 17.74 -17.84 20.95
N ASP A 502 19.06 -17.80 20.98
CA ASP A 502 19.89 -18.47 19.99
C ASP A 502 19.33 -19.87 19.69
N PRO A 503 19.16 -20.25 18.42
CA PRO A 503 18.79 -21.62 18.13
C PRO A 503 19.87 -22.52 18.70
N VAL A 504 19.46 -23.42 19.58
CA VAL A 504 20.34 -24.48 20.06
C VAL A 504 20.80 -25.25 18.82
N VAL A 505 22.04 -25.07 18.46
CA VAL A 505 22.70 -25.87 17.41
C VAL A 505 22.90 -27.25 18.03
N GLU A 506 22.07 -28.24 17.66
CA GLU A 506 22.39 -29.65 17.78
C GLU A 506 23.05 -30.14 16.47
#